data_030e6269d9f8935b6619a045f13a15b7
#
_entry.id   030e6269d9f8935b6619a045f13a15b7
#
_cell.length_a   1.000
_cell.length_b   1.000
_cell.length_c   1.000
_cell.angle_alpha   90.00
_cell.angle_beta   90.00
_cell.angle_gamma   90.00
#
_symmetry.space_group_name_H-M   'P 1'
#
loop_
_entity.id
_entity.type
_entity.pdbx_description
1 polymer ?
#
loop_
_entity_poly.entity_id
_entity_poly.type
_entity_poly.pdbx_seq_one_letter_code
_entity_poly.pdbx_strand_id
1 'polypeptide(L)'
;MIEDFHLTPLSANADAADLLEALGPLDDSPAESQYCVFRSGRERFCLPVLDVEEVLDWPLLTKVPLAPPYLLGIFNLRGVIVPLIDIALTEGRRPGLLPKHVVVASLRGEAGHDDLRVGIAADEVIGTYSVTTEDLLEQAPENVPHCIGMLRHEDRLALLIDLRKLLEVYPGPSI
;
A
#
# COMPACT_ATOMS: atom_id res chain seq x y z
N MET A 1 -14.57 -27.04 -42.27
CA MET A 1 -15.65 -27.60 -41.41
C MET A 1 -15.75 -26.65 -40.22
N ILE A 2 -16.70 -25.71 -40.32
CA ILE A 2 -16.93 -24.69 -39.31
C ILE A 2 -18.12 -25.20 -38.51
N GLU A 3 -17.91 -25.59 -37.27
CA GLU A 3 -19.01 -26.04 -36.41
C GLU A 3 -19.76 -24.82 -35.89
N ASP A 4 -21.05 -24.81 -36.18
CA ASP A 4 -22.03 -23.83 -35.78
C ASP A 4 -22.12 -23.74 -34.25
N PHE A 5 -21.69 -22.60 -33.69
CA PHE A 5 -22.02 -22.21 -32.33
C PHE A 5 -23.51 -21.79 -32.30
N HIS A 6 -24.34 -22.69 -31.88
CA HIS A 6 -25.77 -22.43 -31.62
C HIS A 6 -25.88 -21.58 -30.36
N LEU A 7 -25.94 -20.25 -30.53
CA LEU A 7 -26.38 -19.34 -29.48
C LEU A 7 -27.90 -19.54 -29.29
N THR A 8 -28.25 -20.20 -28.21
CA THR A 8 -29.64 -20.25 -27.74
C THR A 8 -30.04 -18.84 -27.28
N PRO A 9 -31.09 -18.23 -27.85
CA PRO A 9 -31.54 -16.92 -27.40
C PRO A 9 -32.07 -17.04 -25.97
N LEU A 10 -31.51 -16.27 -25.03
CA LEU A 10 -32.07 -16.07 -23.73
C LEU A 10 -33.49 -15.53 -23.85
N SER A 11 -34.45 -16.30 -23.34
CA SER A 11 -35.86 -15.91 -23.27
C SER A 11 -35.98 -14.56 -22.53
N ALA A 12 -36.69 -13.62 -23.15
CA ALA A 12 -36.86 -12.25 -22.65
C ALA A 12 -37.76 -12.12 -21.40
N ASN A 13 -37.96 -13.21 -20.64
CA ASN A 13 -38.78 -13.28 -19.45
C ASN A 13 -38.08 -14.03 -18.31
N ALA A 14 -36.78 -13.86 -18.16
CA ALA A 14 -36.15 -14.28 -16.91
C ALA A 14 -36.59 -13.34 -15.78
N ASP A 15 -37.38 -13.88 -14.86
CA ASP A 15 -37.83 -13.16 -13.68
C ASP A 15 -36.58 -12.75 -12.83
N ALA A 16 -36.62 -11.59 -12.23
CA ALA A 16 -35.53 -11.12 -11.35
C ALA A 16 -35.13 -12.15 -10.25
N ALA A 17 -36.07 -13.03 -9.92
CA ALA A 17 -35.86 -14.15 -9.02
C ALA A 17 -34.93 -15.23 -9.62
N ASP A 18 -35.07 -15.57 -10.90
CA ASP A 18 -34.22 -16.55 -11.58
C ASP A 18 -32.77 -16.05 -11.73
N LEU A 19 -32.58 -14.73 -11.91
CA LEU A 19 -31.27 -14.10 -11.97
C LEU A 19 -30.57 -14.10 -10.60
N LEU A 20 -31.32 -13.88 -9.53
CA LEU A 20 -30.80 -13.96 -8.16
C LEU A 20 -30.40 -15.39 -7.77
N GLU A 21 -31.15 -16.40 -8.24
CA GLU A 21 -30.83 -17.81 -7.97
C GLU A 21 -29.61 -18.30 -8.79
N ALA A 22 -29.42 -17.75 -10.01
CA ALA A 22 -28.27 -18.03 -10.85
C ALA A 22 -26.96 -17.38 -10.34
N LEU A 23 -27.05 -16.30 -9.56
CA LEU A 23 -25.89 -15.63 -8.96
C LEU A 23 -25.34 -16.38 -7.73
N GLY A 24 -26.05 -17.39 -7.24
CA GLY A 24 -25.69 -18.11 -6.02
C GLY A 24 -25.84 -17.23 -4.76
N PRO A 25 -25.66 -17.79 -3.56
CA PRO A 25 -25.63 -16.98 -2.36
C PRO A 25 -24.52 -15.95 -2.47
N LEU A 26 -24.87 -14.66 -2.32
CA LEU A 26 -23.88 -13.61 -2.08
C LEU A 26 -23.01 -14.11 -0.94
N ASP A 27 -21.71 -14.29 -1.22
CA ASP A 27 -20.75 -14.64 -0.19
C ASP A 27 -20.74 -13.49 0.82
N ASP A 28 -21.46 -13.68 1.93
CA ASP A 28 -21.61 -12.74 3.02
C ASP A 28 -20.37 -12.79 3.94
N SER A 29 -19.30 -13.43 3.46
CA SER A 29 -18.00 -13.40 4.12
C SER A 29 -17.50 -11.95 4.13
N PRO A 30 -17.12 -11.42 5.30
CA PRO A 30 -16.57 -10.08 5.37
C PRO A 30 -15.39 -9.98 4.41
N ALA A 31 -15.41 -8.98 3.53
CA ALA A 31 -14.35 -8.78 2.55
C ALA A 31 -13.00 -8.69 3.28
N GLU A 32 -12.17 -9.71 3.11
CA GLU A 32 -10.82 -9.73 3.66
C GLU A 32 -9.91 -8.88 2.77
N SER A 33 -9.25 -7.93 3.38
CA SER A 33 -8.21 -7.14 2.73
C SER A 33 -6.84 -7.50 3.29
N GLN A 34 -5.83 -7.52 2.44
CA GLN A 34 -4.46 -7.86 2.86
C GLN A 34 -3.61 -6.60 3.02
N TYR A 35 -2.88 -6.55 4.12
CA TYR A 35 -2.00 -5.44 4.47
C TYR A 35 -0.59 -5.92 4.76
N CYS A 36 0.39 -5.21 4.21
CA CYS A 36 1.80 -5.35 4.56
C CYS A 36 2.08 -4.49 5.79
N VAL A 37 2.55 -5.11 6.86
CA VAL A 37 2.87 -4.45 8.13
C VAL A 37 4.38 -4.40 8.31
N PHE A 38 4.90 -3.22 8.62
CA PHE A 38 6.33 -2.98 8.86
C PHE A 38 6.53 -1.99 10.00
N ARG A 39 7.72 -1.97 10.55
CA ARG A 39 8.11 -1.03 11.60
C ARG A 39 9.11 -0.01 11.04
N SER A 40 8.86 1.25 11.33
CA SER A 40 9.78 2.36 11.07
C SER A 40 9.88 3.22 12.30
N GLY A 41 11.07 3.27 12.91
CA GLY A 41 11.27 3.90 14.19
C GLY A 41 10.57 3.15 15.33
N ARG A 42 9.70 3.84 16.03
CA ARG A 42 8.94 3.28 17.16
C ARG A 42 7.59 2.74 16.77
N GLU A 43 7.08 3.18 15.62
CA GLU A 43 5.72 2.92 15.18
C GLU A 43 5.67 1.76 14.18
N ARG A 44 4.53 1.10 14.15
CA ARG A 44 4.16 0.16 13.11
C ARG A 44 3.28 0.86 12.12
N PHE A 45 3.55 0.60 10.87
CA PHE A 45 2.79 1.10 9.73
C PHE A 45 2.26 -0.06 8.91
N CYS A 46 1.19 0.17 8.18
CA CYS A 46 0.69 -0.78 7.21
C CYS A 46 0.22 -0.09 5.93
N LEU A 47 0.33 -0.83 4.84
CA LEU A 47 -0.16 -0.48 3.51
C LEU A 47 -1.00 -1.62 2.95
N PRO A 48 -2.04 -1.34 2.17
CA PRO A 48 -2.68 -2.37 1.36
C PRO A 48 -1.63 -3.10 0.51
N VAL A 49 -1.68 -4.41 0.45
CA VAL A 49 -0.72 -5.20 -0.36
C VAL A 49 -0.78 -4.80 -1.83
N LEU A 50 -1.93 -4.35 -2.32
CA LEU A 50 -2.09 -3.88 -3.69
C LEU A 50 -1.28 -2.62 -4.01
N ASP A 51 -0.91 -1.85 -2.99
CA ASP A 51 -0.07 -0.65 -3.14
C ASP A 51 1.43 -0.97 -2.95
N VAL A 52 1.77 -2.18 -2.50
CA VAL A 52 3.15 -2.62 -2.31
C VAL A 52 3.63 -3.35 -3.57
N GLU A 53 4.67 -2.82 -4.20
CA GLU A 53 5.28 -3.44 -5.39
C GLU A 53 6.24 -4.56 -4.98
N GLU A 54 7.14 -4.26 -4.04
CA GLU A 54 8.09 -5.23 -3.49
C GLU A 54 8.72 -4.75 -2.18
N VAL A 55 9.35 -5.67 -1.48
CA VAL A 55 10.18 -5.40 -0.31
C VAL A 55 11.62 -5.77 -0.65
N LEU A 56 12.54 -4.86 -0.37
CA LEU A 56 13.96 -5.00 -0.67
C LEU A 56 14.79 -4.95 0.60
N ASP A 57 15.95 -5.59 0.56
CA ASP A 57 17.03 -5.27 1.48
C ASP A 57 17.56 -3.87 1.17
N TRP A 58 18.33 -3.30 2.10
CA TRP A 58 18.83 -1.93 1.96
C TRP A 58 19.62 -1.73 0.66
N PRO A 59 19.14 -0.87 -0.26
CA PRO A 59 19.78 -0.68 -1.55
C PRO A 59 20.98 0.27 -1.48
N LEU A 60 21.78 0.30 -2.55
CA LEU A 60 22.76 1.35 -2.75
C LEU A 60 22.06 2.67 -3.06
N LEU A 61 22.28 3.68 -2.22
CA LEU A 61 21.65 4.99 -2.35
C LEU A 61 22.58 6.02 -2.96
N THR A 62 22.04 6.83 -3.85
CA THR A 62 22.63 8.08 -4.30
C THR A 62 21.98 9.23 -3.53
N LYS A 63 22.79 9.99 -2.80
CA LYS A 63 22.31 11.16 -2.05
C LYS A 63 21.91 12.28 -3.01
N VAL A 64 20.78 12.94 -2.70
CA VAL A 64 20.34 14.13 -3.44
C VAL A 64 20.83 15.36 -2.69
N PRO A 65 21.65 16.23 -3.33
CA PRO A 65 22.12 17.46 -2.70
C PRO A 65 20.95 18.36 -2.27
N LEU A 66 21.08 18.99 -1.09
CA LEU A 66 20.07 19.88 -0.53
C LEU A 66 18.69 19.27 -0.29
N ALA A 67 18.61 17.94 -0.30
CA ALA A 67 17.37 17.22 -0.01
C ALA A 67 16.91 17.47 1.44
N PRO A 68 15.59 17.46 1.67
CA PRO A 68 15.07 17.50 3.04
C PRO A 68 15.50 16.27 3.84
N PRO A 69 15.57 16.34 5.18
CA PRO A 69 16.09 15.26 6.02
C PRO A 69 15.38 13.91 5.85
N TYR A 70 14.10 13.91 5.49
CA TYR A 70 13.34 12.67 5.28
C TYR A 70 13.71 11.95 3.98
N LEU A 71 14.25 12.65 2.98
CA LEU A 71 14.69 12.04 1.74
C LEU A 71 16.10 11.49 1.92
N LEU A 72 16.22 10.19 2.14
CA LEU A 72 17.50 9.51 2.36
C LEU A 72 18.35 9.45 1.11
N GLY A 73 17.73 9.49 -0.06
CA GLY A 73 18.38 9.44 -1.37
C GLY A 73 17.46 8.84 -2.42
N ILE A 74 18.07 8.47 -3.52
CA ILE A 74 17.41 7.77 -4.63
C ILE A 74 18.16 6.47 -4.92
N PHE A 75 17.45 5.47 -5.41
CA PHE A 75 18.06 4.22 -5.86
C PHE A 75 17.44 3.77 -7.19
N ASN A 76 18.16 2.90 -7.89
CA ASN A 76 17.69 2.32 -9.15
C ASN A 76 16.99 1.00 -8.86
N LEU A 77 15.70 0.92 -9.22
CA LEU A 77 14.92 -0.30 -9.18
C LEU A 77 14.62 -0.73 -10.62
N ARG A 78 15.37 -1.69 -11.12
CA ARG A 78 15.20 -2.25 -12.48
C ARG A 78 15.10 -1.20 -13.60
N GLY A 79 15.94 -0.16 -13.50
CA GLY A 79 15.97 0.94 -14.48
C GLY A 79 15.10 2.14 -14.14
N VAL A 80 14.29 2.07 -13.09
CA VAL A 80 13.47 3.17 -12.60
C VAL A 80 14.13 3.81 -11.39
N ILE A 81 14.21 5.13 -11.36
CA ILE A 81 14.73 5.88 -10.21
C ILE A 81 13.62 6.05 -9.19
N VAL A 82 13.84 5.55 -7.98
CA VAL A 82 12.87 5.57 -6.89
C VAL A 82 13.44 6.40 -5.73
N PRO A 83 12.71 7.43 -5.24
CA PRO A 83 13.08 8.13 -4.03
C PRO A 83 12.87 7.26 -2.80
N LEU A 84 13.80 7.30 -1.83
CA LEU A 84 13.69 6.63 -0.55
C LEU A 84 13.48 7.63 0.56
N ILE A 85 12.35 7.50 1.24
CA ILE A 85 11.97 8.36 2.36
C ILE A 85 12.02 7.62 3.69
N ASP A 86 12.34 8.34 4.75
CA ASP A 86 12.25 7.85 6.12
C ASP A 86 11.14 8.59 6.87
N ILE A 87 10.02 7.93 7.04
CA ILE A 87 8.87 8.47 7.77
C ILE A 87 9.11 8.52 9.29
N ALA A 88 10.06 7.76 9.80
CA ALA A 88 10.40 7.74 11.22
C ALA A 88 11.18 8.97 11.69
N LEU A 89 11.77 9.76 10.80
CA LEU A 89 12.47 11.00 11.17
C LEU A 89 11.52 12.03 11.74
N THR A 90 10.26 12.06 11.30
CA THR A 90 9.23 12.95 11.86
C THR A 90 8.70 12.42 13.19
N GLU A 91 8.70 11.09 13.40
CA GLU A 91 8.19 10.41 14.58
C GLU A 91 9.26 10.12 15.64
N GLY A 92 10.52 10.48 15.37
CA GLY A 92 11.63 10.32 16.32
C GLY A 92 12.29 8.93 16.28
N ARG A 93 13.05 8.65 15.22
CA ARG A 93 13.92 7.47 15.18
C ARG A 93 14.98 7.54 16.28
N ARG A 94 15.24 6.41 16.93
CA ARG A 94 16.35 6.32 17.88
C ARG A 94 17.67 6.53 17.14
N PRO A 95 18.56 7.42 17.64
CA PRO A 95 19.88 7.61 17.06
C PRO A 95 20.63 6.27 16.96
N GLY A 96 21.28 6.02 15.83
CA GLY A 96 22.10 4.82 15.60
C GLY A 96 21.36 3.57 15.10
N LEU A 97 20.03 3.58 15.02
CA LEU A 97 19.29 2.54 14.34
C LEU A 97 19.14 2.90 12.84
N LEU A 98 19.79 2.12 11.99
CA LEU A 98 19.63 2.24 10.54
C LEU A 98 18.53 1.30 10.07
N PRO A 99 17.70 1.75 9.11
CA PRO A 99 16.76 0.87 8.45
C PRO A 99 17.47 -0.29 7.75
N LYS A 100 16.81 -1.43 7.65
CA LYS A 100 17.37 -2.64 7.02
C LYS A 100 16.71 -2.98 5.71
N HIS A 101 15.47 -2.52 5.53
CA HIS A 101 14.63 -2.86 4.40
C HIS A 101 14.01 -1.62 3.78
N VAL A 102 13.51 -1.79 2.58
CA VAL A 102 12.71 -0.79 1.87
C VAL A 102 11.41 -1.44 1.44
N VAL A 103 10.30 -0.86 1.83
CA VAL A 103 8.98 -1.18 1.27
C VAL A 103 8.77 -0.26 0.07
N VAL A 104 8.78 -0.83 -1.13
CA VAL A 104 8.50 -0.07 -2.35
C VAL A 104 7.00 -0.06 -2.57
N ALA A 105 6.43 1.13 -2.51
CA ALA A 105 5.02 1.35 -2.77
C ALA A 105 4.82 2.07 -4.09
N SER A 106 3.74 1.75 -4.80
CA SER A 106 3.37 2.39 -6.04
C SER A 106 1.95 2.90 -6.02
N LEU A 107 1.78 4.16 -6.41
CA LEU A 107 0.49 4.75 -6.67
C LEU A 107 0.24 4.70 -8.17
N ARG A 108 -0.82 4.02 -8.57
CA ARG A 108 -1.18 3.95 -9.99
C ARG A 108 -1.52 5.32 -10.53
N GLY A 109 -0.86 5.67 -11.63
CA GLY A 109 -1.16 6.88 -12.40
C GLY A 109 -2.57 6.80 -13.00
N GLU A 110 -3.20 7.95 -13.19
CA GLU A 110 -4.40 8.04 -14.02
C GLU A 110 -4.04 7.81 -15.50
N ALA A 111 -5.04 7.55 -16.34
CA ALA A 111 -4.83 7.22 -17.75
C ALA A 111 -3.87 8.23 -18.44
N GLY A 112 -2.71 7.74 -18.85
CA GLY A 112 -1.66 8.53 -19.52
C GLY A 112 -0.54 9.08 -18.64
N HIS A 113 -0.54 8.76 -17.35
CA HIS A 113 0.55 9.10 -16.43
C HIS A 113 1.23 7.82 -15.93
N ASP A 114 2.54 7.89 -15.74
CA ASP A 114 3.31 6.80 -15.14
C ASP A 114 2.95 6.60 -13.66
N ASP A 115 3.10 5.37 -13.18
CA ASP A 115 2.93 5.06 -11.77
C ASP A 115 4.01 5.78 -10.95
N LEU A 116 3.56 6.42 -9.86
CA LEU A 116 4.48 7.02 -8.90
C LEU A 116 4.98 5.96 -7.93
N ARG A 117 6.30 5.80 -7.82
CA ARG A 117 6.95 4.88 -6.90
C ARG A 117 7.68 5.63 -5.80
N VAL A 118 7.60 5.09 -4.59
CA VAL A 118 8.33 5.58 -3.43
C VAL A 118 8.82 4.41 -2.61
N GLY A 119 10.07 4.46 -2.18
CA GLY A 119 10.62 3.57 -1.18
C GLY A 119 10.38 4.14 0.21
N ILE A 120 9.89 3.33 1.13
CA ILE A 120 9.71 3.67 2.53
C ILE A 120 10.72 2.88 3.34
N ALA A 121 11.56 3.56 4.10
CA ALA A 121 12.57 2.93 4.93
C ALA A 121 11.92 2.18 6.11
N ALA A 122 12.25 0.91 6.27
CA ALA A 122 11.73 0.05 7.32
C ALA A 122 12.87 -0.59 8.13
N ASP A 123 12.72 -0.58 9.46
CA ASP A 123 13.65 -1.29 10.35
C ASP A 123 13.40 -2.80 10.31
N GLU A 124 12.14 -3.18 10.09
CA GLU A 124 11.69 -4.55 10.08
C GLU A 124 10.40 -4.67 9.26
N VAL A 125 10.31 -5.65 8.40
CA VAL A 125 9.05 -6.04 7.76
C VAL A 125 8.46 -7.20 8.54
N ILE A 126 7.29 -6.97 9.13
CA ILE A 126 6.67 -7.90 10.07
C ILE A 126 5.94 -9.00 9.33
N GLY A 127 5.22 -8.66 8.27
CA GLY A 127 4.53 -9.62 7.43
C GLY A 127 3.31 -9.06 6.73
N THR A 128 2.59 -9.96 6.06
CA THR A 128 1.32 -9.66 5.40
C THR A 128 0.19 -10.33 6.17
N TYR A 129 -0.87 -9.58 6.44
CA TYR A 129 -2.01 -10.06 7.22
C TYR A 129 -3.32 -9.81 6.48
N SER A 130 -4.18 -10.83 6.50
CA SER A 130 -5.58 -10.69 6.09
C SER A 130 -6.39 -10.17 7.28
N VAL A 131 -7.16 -9.13 7.06
CA VAL A 131 -7.97 -8.47 8.09
C VAL A 131 -9.37 -8.21 7.57
N THR A 132 -10.30 -8.20 8.48
CA THR A 132 -11.69 -7.85 8.22
C THR A 132 -11.92 -6.36 8.48
N THR A 133 -13.08 -5.86 8.08
CA THR A 133 -13.48 -4.47 8.32
C THR A 133 -13.51 -4.11 9.82
N GLU A 134 -13.74 -5.09 10.69
CA GLU A 134 -13.78 -4.90 12.15
C GLU A 134 -12.40 -4.60 12.77
N ASP A 135 -11.33 -5.03 12.09
CA ASP A 135 -9.96 -4.79 12.52
C ASP A 135 -9.43 -3.43 12.08
N LEU A 136 -10.16 -2.74 11.22
CA LEU A 136 -9.82 -1.39 10.73
C LEU A 136 -10.50 -0.34 11.61
N LEU A 137 -9.70 0.52 12.21
CA LEU A 137 -10.15 1.67 12.99
C LEU A 137 -9.98 2.93 12.13
N GLU A 138 -11.08 3.63 11.88
CA GLU A 138 -11.07 4.83 11.04
C GLU A 138 -10.47 6.07 11.74
N GLN A 139 -10.04 5.94 12.98
CA GLN A 139 -9.40 7.02 13.73
C GLN A 139 -7.91 7.06 13.44
N ALA A 140 -7.49 8.05 12.66
CA ALA A 140 -6.08 8.36 12.47
C ALA A 140 -5.57 9.26 13.61
N PRO A 141 -4.30 9.09 14.04
CA PRO A 141 -3.67 10.02 14.97
C PRO A 141 -3.55 11.41 14.32
N GLU A 142 -3.88 12.47 15.07
CA GLU A 142 -3.84 13.86 14.56
C GLU A 142 -2.43 14.33 14.16
N ASN A 143 -1.41 13.75 14.76
CA ASN A 143 0.00 14.10 14.53
C ASN A 143 0.66 13.32 13.38
N VAL A 144 -0.07 12.46 12.67
CA VAL A 144 0.45 11.65 11.56
C VAL A 144 -0.40 11.89 10.30
N PRO A 145 -0.17 12.99 9.58
CA PRO A 145 -1.08 13.47 8.52
C PRO A 145 -1.18 12.52 7.32
N HIS A 146 -0.21 11.63 7.12
CA HIS A 146 -0.22 10.64 6.06
C HIS A 146 -0.94 9.33 6.43
N CYS A 147 -1.50 9.24 7.63
CA CYS A 147 -2.30 8.09 8.06
C CYS A 147 -3.79 8.41 8.03
N ILE A 148 -4.60 7.42 7.67
CA ILE A 148 -6.06 7.54 7.57
C ILE A 148 -6.81 6.67 8.58
N GLY A 149 -6.10 5.85 9.32
CA GLY A 149 -6.69 4.93 10.29
C GLY A 149 -5.63 4.09 10.95
N MET A 150 -6.07 3.08 11.64
CA MET A 150 -5.21 2.08 12.29
C MET A 150 -5.74 0.68 12.00
N LEU A 151 -4.82 -0.25 11.85
CA LEU A 151 -5.09 -1.67 11.78
C LEU A 151 -4.80 -2.29 13.15
N ARG A 152 -5.79 -3.01 13.69
CA ARG A 152 -5.58 -3.84 14.87
C ARG A 152 -5.27 -5.27 14.44
N HIS A 153 -4.10 -5.74 14.83
CA HIS A 153 -3.70 -7.12 14.61
C HIS A 153 -3.13 -7.69 15.91
N GLU A 154 -3.75 -8.74 16.40
CA GLU A 154 -3.51 -9.25 17.76
C GLU A 154 -3.72 -8.10 18.78
N ASP A 155 -2.81 -7.90 19.73
CA ASP A 155 -2.87 -6.81 20.72
C ASP A 155 -2.11 -5.55 20.29
N ARG A 156 -1.84 -5.36 18.99
CA ARG A 156 -1.02 -4.26 18.48
C ARG A 156 -1.74 -3.48 17.38
N LEU A 157 -1.41 -2.20 17.34
CA LEU A 157 -1.91 -1.29 16.32
C LEU A 157 -0.81 -1.00 15.29
N ALA A 158 -1.20 -0.89 14.03
CA ALA A 158 -0.38 -0.39 12.94
C ALA A 158 -1.10 0.79 12.28
N LEU A 159 -0.36 1.85 11.99
CA LEU A 159 -0.88 3.06 11.36
C LEU A 159 -1.10 2.81 9.87
N LEU A 160 -2.33 2.98 9.41
CA LEU A 160 -2.68 2.78 8.00
C LEU A 160 -2.29 4.00 7.18
N ILE A 161 -1.30 3.81 6.31
CA ILE A 161 -0.80 4.86 5.42
C ILE A 161 -1.74 5.02 4.22
N ASP A 162 -2.08 6.27 3.93
CA ASP A 162 -2.59 6.69 2.63
C ASP A 162 -1.41 7.16 1.76
N LEU A 163 -1.16 6.47 0.67
CA LEU A 163 0.00 6.74 -0.17
C LEU A 163 -0.08 8.12 -0.87
N ARG A 164 -1.28 8.60 -1.19
CA ARG A 164 -1.47 9.96 -1.74
C ARG A 164 -1.09 11.02 -0.73
N LYS A 165 -1.61 10.90 0.49
CA LYS A 165 -1.26 11.81 1.59
C LYS A 165 0.21 11.72 1.95
N LEU A 166 0.80 10.53 1.91
CA LEU A 166 2.24 10.35 2.13
C LEU A 166 3.06 11.18 1.13
N LEU A 167 2.72 11.11 -0.15
CA LEU A 167 3.43 11.85 -1.20
C LEU A 167 3.19 13.36 -1.14
N GLU A 168 2.06 13.82 -0.58
CA GLU A 168 1.82 15.24 -0.30
C GLU A 168 2.69 15.75 0.85
N VAL A 169 2.85 14.96 1.91
CA VAL A 169 3.68 15.30 3.08
C VAL A 169 5.17 15.20 2.76
N TYR A 170 5.55 14.23 1.95
CA TYR A 170 6.92 13.95 1.54
C TYR A 170 7.08 14.07 0.02
N PRO A 171 6.98 15.28 -0.53
CA PRO A 171 7.13 15.45 -1.97
C PRO A 171 8.52 15.00 -2.42
N GLY A 172 8.55 14.20 -3.47
CA GLY A 172 9.79 13.80 -4.12
C GLY A 172 10.54 15.03 -4.67
N PRO A 173 11.80 14.86 -5.08
CA PRO A 173 12.54 15.94 -5.72
C PRO A 173 11.78 16.38 -6.97
N SER A 174 11.49 17.68 -7.05
CA SER A 174 10.97 18.27 -8.29
C SER A 174 12.07 18.15 -9.35
N ILE A 175 11.82 17.34 -10.37
CA ILE A 175 12.69 17.20 -11.54
C ILE A 175 12.31 18.24 -12.57
#